data_1affd5ee5895dbb853555fdc34a32892
#
_entry.id   1affd5ee5895dbb853555fdc34a32892
#
_cell.length_a   1.000
_cell.length_b   1.000
_cell.length_c   1.000
_cell.angle_alpha   90.00
_cell.angle_beta   90.00
_cell.angle_gamma   90.00
#
_symmetry.space_group_name_H-M   'P 1'
#
loop_
_entity.id
_entity.type
_entity.pdbx_description
1 polymer ?
#
loop_
_entity_poly.entity_id
_entity_poly.type
_entity_poly.pdbx_seq_one_letter_code
_entity_poly.pdbx_strand_id
1 'polypeptide(L)'
;MRKLMIAPSVGCCDLFHVEEQVKLINEKSDYLHMDIKDGVYVPSYGIGPDYLDYLNKHVENLKPMDAHLMVKHPQQYLETFAKAGAAYITPHTDCIEGDAFVTIHKIKELGCKAGVALSPSVRFLLLNIISRCLIRLQL
;
A
#
# COMPACT_ATOMS: atom_id res chain seq x y z
N MET A 1 -8.29 5.10 -24.08
CA MET A 1 -7.89 5.97 -22.94
C MET A 1 -7.81 5.15 -21.68
N ARG A 2 -6.73 5.27 -20.89
CA ARG A 2 -6.70 4.65 -19.55
C ARG A 2 -7.68 5.41 -18.64
N LYS A 3 -8.55 4.69 -17.94
CA LYS A 3 -9.46 5.28 -16.95
C LYS A 3 -8.61 5.81 -15.77
N LEU A 4 -8.86 7.06 -15.37
CA LEU A 4 -8.28 7.60 -14.13
C LEU A 4 -8.86 6.81 -12.94
N MET A 5 -7.99 6.35 -12.04
CA MET A 5 -8.37 5.66 -10.82
C MET A 5 -8.02 6.53 -9.62
N ILE A 6 -8.92 6.62 -8.65
CA ILE A 6 -8.77 7.46 -7.47
C ILE A 6 -8.60 6.58 -6.24
N ALA A 7 -7.57 6.86 -5.44
CA ALA A 7 -7.24 6.16 -4.21
C ALA A 7 -6.94 7.16 -3.08
N PRO A 8 -7.96 7.68 -2.38
CA PRO A 8 -7.74 8.59 -1.26
C PRO A 8 -7.08 7.88 -0.09
N SER A 9 -6.22 8.61 0.64
CA SER A 9 -5.60 8.09 1.85
C SER A 9 -6.58 8.10 3.02
N VAL A 10 -6.80 6.93 3.61
CA VAL A 10 -7.57 6.78 4.85
C VAL A 10 -6.85 7.44 6.04
N GLY A 11 -5.52 7.54 5.97
CA GLY A 11 -4.72 8.26 6.98
C GLY A 11 -4.99 9.78 7.06
N CYS A 12 -5.69 10.35 6.06
CA CYS A 12 -6.11 11.76 6.06
C CYS A 12 -7.51 11.98 6.64
N CYS A 13 -8.21 10.93 7.06
CA CYS A 13 -9.52 11.05 7.68
C CYS A 13 -9.43 11.73 9.04
N ASP A 14 -10.46 12.49 9.38
CA ASP A 14 -10.68 12.98 10.75
C ASP A 14 -10.99 11.78 11.67
N LEU A 15 -10.17 11.59 12.69
CA LEU A 15 -10.30 10.46 13.62
C LEU A 15 -11.62 10.43 14.40
N PHE A 16 -12.28 11.58 14.60
CA PHE A 16 -13.59 11.64 15.23
C PHE A 16 -14.74 11.26 14.29
N HIS A 17 -14.51 11.29 12.98
CA HIS A 17 -15.51 11.02 11.95
C HIS A 17 -15.03 9.95 10.95
N VAL A 18 -14.09 9.13 11.37
CA VAL A 18 -13.40 8.18 10.48
C VAL A 18 -14.34 7.19 9.80
N GLU A 19 -15.35 6.69 10.51
CA GLU A 19 -16.32 5.73 9.94
C GLU A 19 -17.10 6.34 8.76
N GLU A 20 -17.64 7.54 8.95
CA GLU A 20 -18.39 8.24 7.89
C GLU A 20 -17.52 8.54 6.69
N GLN A 21 -16.28 9.01 6.92
CA GLN A 21 -15.35 9.34 5.86
C GLN A 21 -14.84 8.10 5.11
N VAL A 22 -14.60 7.00 5.81
CA VAL A 22 -14.24 5.72 5.17
C VAL A 22 -15.38 5.19 4.32
N LYS A 23 -16.63 5.27 4.78
CA LYS A 23 -17.81 4.91 3.98
C LYS A 23 -17.91 5.75 2.72
N LEU A 24 -17.69 7.07 2.83
CA LEU A 24 -17.68 7.99 1.69
C LEU A 24 -16.56 7.67 0.70
N ILE A 25 -15.34 7.45 1.20
CA ILE A 25 -14.18 7.03 0.38
C ILE A 25 -14.52 5.72 -0.34
N ASN A 26 -15.04 4.73 0.38
CA ASN A 26 -15.39 3.43 -0.19
C ASN A 26 -16.42 3.55 -1.31
N GLU A 27 -17.39 4.45 -1.17
CA GLU A 27 -18.42 4.67 -2.20
C GLU A 27 -17.88 5.40 -3.44
N LYS A 28 -17.05 6.43 -3.25
CA LYS A 28 -16.67 7.42 -4.30
C LYS A 28 -15.32 7.15 -4.96
N SER A 29 -14.53 6.20 -4.47
CA SER A 29 -13.19 5.91 -4.99
C SER A 29 -13.09 4.54 -5.67
N ASP A 30 -11.94 4.28 -6.30
CA ASP A 30 -11.63 2.98 -6.90
C ASP A 30 -10.85 2.09 -5.93
N TYR A 31 -10.09 2.70 -4.99
CA TYR A 31 -9.25 2.03 -3.99
C TYR A 31 -9.25 2.82 -2.68
N LEU A 32 -8.91 2.15 -1.57
CA LEU A 32 -8.53 2.80 -0.32
C LEU A 32 -7.01 2.76 -0.19
N HIS A 33 -6.38 3.92 0.02
CA HIS A 33 -4.93 4.00 0.22
C HIS A 33 -4.63 4.01 1.72
N MET A 34 -3.80 3.05 2.14
CA MET A 34 -3.48 2.79 3.54
C MET A 34 -2.01 3.14 3.79
N ASP A 35 -1.75 4.30 4.38
CA ASP A 35 -0.40 4.78 4.71
C ASP A 35 0.14 4.09 5.97
N ILE A 36 0.99 3.08 5.78
CA ILE A 36 1.61 2.31 6.85
C ILE A 36 2.96 2.93 7.19
N LYS A 37 3.15 3.34 8.44
CA LYS A 37 4.34 4.04 8.92
C LYS A 37 4.85 3.41 10.19
N ASP A 38 6.17 3.17 10.27
CA ASP A 38 6.82 2.48 11.40
C ASP A 38 7.54 3.41 12.39
N GLY A 39 7.55 4.73 12.12
CA GLY A 39 8.32 5.69 12.93
C GLY A 39 9.83 5.65 12.70
N VAL A 40 10.32 4.77 11.84
CA VAL A 40 11.76 4.58 11.52
C VAL A 40 12.06 5.08 10.11
N TYR A 41 11.32 4.61 9.11
CA TYR A 41 11.47 5.08 7.74
C TYR A 41 11.00 6.54 7.57
N VAL A 42 9.89 6.88 8.20
CA VAL A 42 9.40 8.25 8.35
C VAL A 42 9.15 8.56 9.83
N PRO A 43 9.37 9.82 10.30
CA PRO A 43 9.27 10.18 11.71
C PRO A 43 7.79 10.34 12.16
N SER A 44 6.94 9.40 11.82
CA SER A 44 5.55 9.35 12.24
C SER A 44 5.04 7.92 12.23
N TYR A 45 3.95 7.66 12.94
CA TYR A 45 3.26 6.38 12.95
C TYR A 45 1.99 6.47 12.10
N GLY A 46 1.64 5.38 11.44
CA GLY A 46 0.46 5.30 10.58
C GLY A 46 -0.51 4.21 11.00
N ILE A 47 -1.32 3.79 10.04
CA ILE A 47 -2.31 2.73 10.19
C ILE A 47 -1.60 1.38 10.30
N GLY A 48 -2.08 0.51 11.18
CA GLY A 48 -1.59 -0.87 11.34
C GLY A 48 -2.43 -1.90 10.60
N PRO A 49 -1.96 -3.16 10.53
CA PRO A 49 -2.68 -4.25 9.86
C PRO A 49 -4.03 -4.56 10.49
N ASP A 50 -4.17 -4.38 11.79
CA ASP A 50 -5.44 -4.61 12.50
C ASP A 50 -6.57 -3.73 11.97
N TYR A 51 -6.25 -2.51 11.52
CA TYR A 51 -7.25 -1.62 10.95
C TYR A 51 -7.70 -2.07 9.56
N LEU A 52 -6.80 -2.61 8.74
CA LEU A 52 -7.16 -3.22 7.45
C LEU A 52 -8.08 -4.44 7.66
N ASP A 53 -7.70 -5.30 8.61
CA ASP A 53 -8.49 -6.49 8.96
C ASP A 53 -9.89 -6.08 9.50
N TYR A 54 -9.95 -5.03 10.32
CA TYR A 54 -11.21 -4.48 10.81
C TYR A 54 -12.10 -3.99 9.66
N LEU A 55 -11.56 -3.19 8.73
CA LEU A 55 -12.31 -2.73 7.56
C LEU A 55 -12.80 -3.89 6.70
N ASN A 56 -11.95 -4.89 6.48
CA ASN A 56 -12.28 -6.06 5.67
C ASN A 56 -13.43 -6.88 6.28
N LYS A 57 -13.58 -6.88 7.61
CA LYS A 57 -14.64 -7.59 8.32
C LYS A 57 -15.94 -6.80 8.46
N HIS A 58 -15.87 -5.47 8.47
CA HIS A 58 -17.01 -4.64 8.89
C HIS A 58 -17.53 -3.71 7.79
N VAL A 59 -16.80 -3.50 6.70
CA VAL A 59 -17.27 -2.65 5.59
C VAL A 59 -17.78 -3.52 4.46
N GLU A 60 -19.08 -3.43 4.18
CA GLU A 60 -19.69 -4.12 3.06
C GLU A 60 -19.18 -3.59 1.71
N ASN A 61 -18.98 -4.50 0.76
CA ASN A 61 -18.49 -4.15 -0.58
C ASN A 61 -17.21 -3.30 -0.56
N LEU A 62 -16.29 -3.63 0.36
CA LEU A 62 -15.04 -2.90 0.54
C LEU A 62 -14.25 -2.86 -0.76
N LYS A 63 -13.84 -1.65 -1.16
CA LYS A 63 -12.93 -1.44 -2.30
C LYS A 63 -11.55 -2.03 -1.98
N PRO A 64 -10.78 -2.43 -3.02
CA PRO A 64 -9.45 -2.97 -2.79
C PRO A 64 -8.58 -2.00 -2.00
N MET A 65 -7.90 -2.50 -0.97
CA MET A 65 -6.97 -1.72 -0.16
C MET A 65 -5.54 -1.81 -0.71
N ASP A 66 -4.87 -0.67 -0.79
CA ASP A 66 -3.47 -0.55 -1.18
C ASP A 66 -2.63 -0.24 0.07
N ALA A 67 -1.90 -1.22 0.59
CA ALA A 67 -0.99 -1.03 1.72
C ALA A 67 0.32 -0.40 1.24
N HIS A 68 0.45 0.92 1.40
CA HIS A 68 1.65 1.69 1.11
C HIS A 68 2.63 1.60 2.28
N LEU A 69 3.70 0.84 2.11
CA LEU A 69 4.63 0.52 3.18
C LEU A 69 5.77 1.55 3.27
N MET A 70 5.57 2.60 4.05
CA MET A 70 6.61 3.54 4.50
C MET A 70 7.31 2.96 5.74
N VAL A 71 7.95 1.81 5.59
CA VAL A 71 8.60 1.06 6.67
C VAL A 71 10.01 0.64 6.26
N LYS A 72 10.93 0.58 7.22
CA LYS A 72 12.35 0.32 6.96
C LYS A 72 12.62 -1.08 6.41
N HIS A 73 11.86 -2.08 6.86
CA HIS A 73 12.03 -3.48 6.47
C HIS A 73 10.70 -4.10 6.02
N PRO A 74 10.20 -3.74 4.81
CA PRO A 74 8.86 -4.14 4.34
C PRO A 74 8.69 -5.65 4.23
N GLN A 75 9.77 -6.41 3.98
CA GLN A 75 9.72 -7.88 3.85
C GLN A 75 9.13 -8.57 5.09
N GLN A 76 9.31 -7.98 6.27
CA GLN A 76 8.80 -8.52 7.54
C GLN A 76 7.28 -8.44 7.68
N TYR A 77 6.63 -7.59 6.89
CA TYR A 77 5.21 -7.25 7.02
C TYR A 77 4.34 -7.78 5.88
N LEU A 78 4.92 -8.31 4.80
CA LEU A 78 4.18 -8.70 3.60
C LEU A 78 3.06 -9.70 3.91
N GLU A 79 3.36 -10.77 4.67
CA GLU A 79 2.36 -11.77 5.04
C GLU A 79 1.27 -11.20 5.95
N THR A 80 1.64 -10.32 6.85
CA THR A 80 0.72 -9.69 7.79
C THR A 80 -0.32 -8.83 7.05
N PHE A 81 0.13 -7.98 6.11
CA PHE A 81 -0.79 -7.14 5.34
C PHE A 81 -1.60 -7.93 4.32
N ALA A 82 -1.03 -8.97 3.72
CA ALA A 82 -1.78 -9.87 2.85
C ALA A 82 -2.93 -10.56 3.61
N LYS A 83 -2.65 -11.10 4.81
CA LYS A 83 -3.66 -11.71 5.69
C LYS A 83 -4.73 -10.72 6.16
N ALA A 84 -4.34 -9.46 6.37
CA ALA A 84 -5.26 -8.38 6.73
C ALA A 84 -6.18 -7.92 5.57
N GLY A 85 -6.02 -8.49 4.38
CA GLY A 85 -6.89 -8.22 3.23
C GLY A 85 -6.38 -7.14 2.28
N ALA A 86 -5.09 -6.80 2.31
CA ALA A 86 -4.50 -5.90 1.32
C ALA A 86 -4.57 -6.52 -0.07
N ALA A 87 -5.17 -5.80 -1.03
CA ALA A 87 -5.21 -6.19 -2.44
C ALA A 87 -3.92 -5.80 -3.18
N TYR A 88 -3.29 -4.72 -2.73
CA TYR A 88 -2.00 -4.23 -3.19
C TYR A 88 -1.06 -4.07 -2.01
N ILE A 89 0.23 -4.35 -2.23
CA ILE A 89 1.30 -4.02 -1.28
C ILE A 89 2.35 -3.23 -2.05
N THR A 90 2.61 -2.01 -1.57
CA THR A 90 3.42 -1.01 -2.27
C THR A 90 4.58 -0.56 -1.36
N PRO A 91 5.72 -1.28 -1.32
CA PRO A 91 6.93 -0.86 -0.61
C PRO A 91 7.67 0.26 -1.35
N HIS A 92 8.50 1.00 -0.65
CA HIS A 92 9.45 1.95 -1.23
C HIS A 92 10.65 1.25 -1.87
N THR A 93 11.12 1.77 -3.01
CA THR A 93 12.23 1.19 -3.78
C THR A 93 13.53 1.12 -3.00
N ASP A 94 13.84 2.15 -2.23
CA ASP A 94 15.05 2.24 -1.39
C ASP A 94 15.05 1.28 -0.18
N CYS A 95 13.88 0.77 0.19
CA CYS A 95 13.76 -0.26 1.24
C CYS A 95 13.87 -1.69 0.71
N ILE A 96 13.86 -1.88 -0.61
CA ILE A 96 13.93 -3.19 -1.27
C ILE A 96 15.06 -3.26 -2.32
N GLU A 97 15.98 -2.31 -2.37
CA GLU A 97 16.97 -2.16 -3.45
C GLU A 97 17.76 -3.46 -3.71
N GLY A 98 18.20 -4.15 -2.66
CA GLY A 98 18.93 -5.42 -2.76
C GLY A 98 18.06 -6.64 -3.08
N ASP A 99 16.76 -6.58 -2.74
CA ASP A 99 15.84 -7.73 -2.72
C ASP A 99 14.56 -7.49 -3.55
N ALA A 100 14.59 -6.53 -4.47
CA ALA A 100 13.38 -6.07 -5.18
C ALA A 100 12.63 -7.22 -5.87
N PHE A 101 13.35 -8.11 -6.58
CA PHE A 101 12.73 -9.25 -7.25
C PHE A 101 12.08 -10.23 -6.27
N VAL A 102 12.80 -10.55 -5.20
CA VAL A 102 12.32 -11.49 -4.16
C VAL A 102 11.09 -10.91 -3.46
N THR A 103 11.15 -9.62 -3.10
CA THR A 103 10.03 -8.92 -2.45
C THR A 103 8.79 -8.85 -3.34
N ILE A 104 8.94 -8.47 -4.61
CA ILE A 104 7.84 -8.40 -5.58
C ILE A 104 7.25 -9.79 -5.83
N HIS A 105 8.10 -10.81 -5.94
CA HIS A 105 7.64 -12.18 -6.15
C HIS A 105 6.86 -12.68 -4.94
N LYS A 106 7.38 -12.45 -3.73
CA LYS A 106 6.69 -12.82 -2.49
C LYS A 106 5.33 -12.15 -2.34
N ILE A 107 5.19 -10.86 -2.69
CA ILE A 107 3.89 -10.17 -2.69
C ILE A 107 2.89 -10.88 -3.60
N LYS A 108 3.33 -11.31 -4.80
CA LYS A 108 2.47 -12.01 -5.75
C LYS A 108 2.11 -13.43 -5.30
N GLU A 109 3.05 -14.15 -4.69
CA GLU A 109 2.80 -15.48 -4.08
C GLU A 109 1.75 -15.40 -2.98
N LEU A 110 1.71 -14.29 -2.24
CA LEU A 110 0.69 -14.03 -1.21
C LEU A 110 -0.68 -13.67 -1.79
N GLY A 111 -0.85 -13.66 -3.12
CA GLY A 111 -2.09 -13.32 -3.81
C GLY A 111 -2.34 -11.83 -3.96
N CYS A 112 -1.41 -10.97 -3.54
CA CYS A 112 -1.51 -9.53 -3.67
C CYS A 112 -0.91 -9.03 -5.00
N LYS A 113 -1.34 -7.85 -5.43
CA LYS A 113 -0.70 -7.12 -6.52
C LYS A 113 0.45 -6.29 -5.97
N ALA A 114 1.60 -6.32 -6.67
CA ALA A 114 2.76 -5.55 -6.25
C ALA A 114 2.74 -4.14 -6.87
N GLY A 115 2.88 -3.14 -6.02
CA GLY A 115 3.23 -1.77 -6.39
C GLY A 115 4.67 -1.44 -5.95
N VAL A 116 5.20 -0.30 -6.35
CA VAL A 116 6.38 0.32 -5.74
C VAL A 116 6.19 1.83 -5.63
N ALA A 117 6.63 2.38 -4.51
CA ALA A 117 6.74 3.80 -4.29
C ALA A 117 8.17 4.27 -4.55
N LEU A 118 8.30 5.39 -5.25
CA LEU A 118 9.59 6.00 -5.57
C LEU A 118 9.89 7.12 -4.59
N SER A 119 11.04 6.99 -3.89
CA SER A 119 11.59 8.12 -3.14
C SER A 119 12.27 9.10 -4.10
N PRO A 120 12.22 10.41 -3.85
CA PRO A 120 12.91 11.42 -4.70
C PRO A 120 14.41 11.20 -4.84
N SER A 121 15.01 10.44 -3.93
CA SER A 121 16.45 10.10 -3.90
C SER A 121 16.85 8.91 -4.80
N VAL A 122 15.87 8.19 -5.36
CA VAL A 122 16.14 6.97 -6.14
C VAL A 122 16.65 7.30 -7.54
N ARG A 123 17.75 6.66 -7.94
CA ARG A 123 18.30 6.78 -9.29
C ARG A 123 17.41 6.05 -10.30
N PHE A 124 17.00 6.73 -11.36
CA PHE A 124 16.10 6.22 -12.41
C PHE A 124 16.56 4.92 -13.13
N LEU A 125 17.80 4.51 -12.98
CA LEU A 125 18.34 3.29 -13.62
C LEU A 125 17.66 1.99 -13.16
N LEU A 126 17.16 1.94 -11.92
CA LEU A 126 16.44 0.77 -11.37
C LEU A 126 15.03 0.61 -11.92
N LEU A 127 14.43 1.68 -12.44
CA LEU A 127 13.05 1.67 -12.91
C LEU A 127 12.80 0.76 -14.10
N ASN A 128 13.76 0.64 -15.03
CA ASN A 128 13.61 -0.19 -16.22
C ASN A 128 13.54 -1.70 -15.89
N ILE A 129 14.16 -2.12 -14.80
CA ILE A 129 14.16 -3.52 -14.37
C ILE A 129 12.85 -3.82 -13.62
N ILE A 130 12.47 -2.93 -12.73
CA ILE A 130 11.30 -3.09 -11.85
C ILE A 130 9.99 -2.94 -12.64
N SER A 131 9.93 -2.05 -13.62
CA SER A 131 8.72 -1.77 -14.41
C SER A 131 8.15 -2.99 -15.15
N ARG A 132 9.01 -3.95 -15.52
CA ARG A 132 8.57 -5.19 -16.18
C ARG A 132 7.83 -6.15 -15.24
N CYS A 133 7.97 -5.99 -13.93
CA CYS A 133 7.38 -6.86 -12.91
C CYS A 133 6.17 -6.22 -12.21
N LEU A 134 5.92 -4.92 -12.41
CA LEU A 134 4.93 -4.15 -11.68
C LEU A 134 3.60 -4.04 -12.42
N ILE A 135 2.52 -3.95 -11.62
CA ILE A 135 1.18 -3.58 -12.08
C ILE A 135 0.96 -2.08 -11.90
N ARG A 136 1.61 -1.46 -10.91
CA ARG A 136 1.43 -0.06 -10.53
C ARG A 136 2.75 0.59 -10.13
N LEU A 137 2.97 1.81 -10.59
CA LEU A 137 4.04 2.70 -10.15
C LEU A 137 3.39 3.88 -9.41
N GLN A 138 3.85 4.17 -8.21
CA GLN A 138 3.44 5.32 -7.42
C GLN A 138 4.60 6.31 -7.34
N LEU A 139 4.38 7.55 -7.79
CA LEU A 139 5.35 8.66 -7.79
C LEU A 139 5.13 9.57 -6.59
#